data_cc355405e18fd4cd8fbb6e9ab3ddb4ee
#
_entry.id   cc355405e18fd4cd8fbb6e9ab3ddb4ee
#
_cell.length_a   1.000
_cell.length_b   1.000
_cell.length_c   1.000
_cell.angle_alpha   90.00
_cell.angle_beta   90.00
_cell.angle_gamma   90.00
#
_symmetry.space_group_name_H-M   'P 1'
#
loop_
_entity.id
_entity.type
_entity.pdbx_description
1 polymer ?
#
loop_
_entity_poly.entity_id
_entity_poly.type
_entity_poly.pdbx_seq_one_letter_code
_entity_poly.pdbx_strand_id
1 'polypeptide(L)'
;MLATFHFVSKNLTVIERGWLNCNQIVLTAAGQNILIDSGYGRDAAETLQVVGEALNHQPLHRLINTHCHSDHMGGNRALSETYACRITIPVGEVEHVSPWTAQSCWSLLTDQYAEKFVFDDTMEAGESFDGGGLCWRAMAAPGHDMGALLFWCEQERILITGDALWARGMGFVWPTEVTELSDENSSRRPIYAALETLDMIEALSPRLIIPGHGAPFTAVGEALAFTRSRLVAFAKDPVKNARHVVKTLFVFALLDKRSMPLATLPQYLAGVPVYQDMSRRFLHMSDDEMAAMLVKDLLANGAVKLDNNLLKPTMRA
;
A
#
# COMPACT_ATOMS: atom_id res chain seq x y z
N MET A 1 -9.42 6.96 18.56
CA MET A 1 -9.97 7.66 17.38
C MET A 1 -9.71 6.74 16.21
N LEU A 2 -10.75 6.31 15.49
CA LEU A 2 -10.64 5.32 14.41
C LEU A 2 -9.94 5.87 13.17
N ALA A 3 -10.14 7.17 12.87
CA ALA A 3 -9.58 7.84 11.71
C ALA A 3 -9.39 9.35 11.96
N THR A 4 -8.61 9.98 11.09
CA THR A 4 -8.52 11.45 10.99
C THR A 4 -9.09 11.86 9.64
N PHE A 5 -10.01 12.83 9.63
CA PHE A 5 -10.63 13.30 8.39
C PHE A 5 -9.94 14.59 7.93
N HIS A 6 -9.41 14.57 6.70
CA HIS A 6 -8.85 15.76 6.05
C HIS A 6 -9.82 16.21 4.95
N PHE A 7 -10.44 17.36 5.14
CA PHE A 7 -11.33 17.98 4.16
C PHE A 7 -10.51 18.81 3.17
N VAL A 8 -10.11 18.21 2.06
CA VAL A 8 -9.31 18.85 1.00
C VAL A 8 -10.15 19.86 0.23
N SER A 9 -11.43 19.51 -0.02
CA SER A 9 -12.45 20.41 -0.55
C SER A 9 -13.83 20.00 -0.02
N LYS A 10 -14.86 20.71 -0.40
CA LYS A 10 -16.25 20.33 -0.04
C LYS A 10 -16.67 18.94 -0.54
N ASN A 11 -16.00 18.45 -1.57
CA ASN A 11 -16.34 17.20 -2.26
C ASN A 11 -15.22 16.16 -2.22
N LEU A 12 -14.10 16.42 -1.54
CA LEU A 12 -12.98 15.52 -1.42
C LEU A 12 -12.55 15.42 0.05
N THR A 13 -12.73 14.26 0.63
CA THR A 13 -12.34 13.94 2.00
C THR A 13 -11.36 12.78 2.00
N VAL A 14 -10.25 12.93 2.70
CA VAL A 14 -9.30 11.85 2.96
C VAL A 14 -9.51 11.34 4.37
N ILE A 15 -9.75 10.07 4.50
CA ILE A 15 -9.86 9.36 5.78
C ILE A 15 -8.50 8.75 6.06
N GLU A 16 -7.69 9.44 6.86
CA GLU A 16 -6.38 8.91 7.28
C GLU A 16 -6.60 7.86 8.36
N ARG A 17 -6.11 6.65 8.07
CA ARG A 17 -6.13 5.50 8.98
C ARG A 17 -4.75 5.32 9.65
N GLY A 18 -4.45 4.16 10.11
CA GLY A 18 -3.12 3.80 10.60
C GLY A 18 -2.21 3.24 9.50
N TRP A 19 -1.26 2.39 9.92
CA TRP A 19 -0.32 1.77 8.98
C TRP A 19 -0.74 0.35 8.54
N LEU A 20 -1.78 -0.21 9.16
CA LEU A 20 -2.39 -1.48 8.74
C LEU A 20 -3.45 -1.24 7.66
N ASN A 21 -4.03 -0.06 7.61
CA ASN A 21 -5.03 0.33 6.64
C ASN A 21 -4.48 1.47 5.78
N CYS A 22 -4.68 1.40 4.47
CA CYS A 22 -4.46 2.56 3.64
C CYS A 22 -5.45 3.70 3.95
N ASN A 23 -5.16 4.89 3.48
CA ASN A 23 -6.13 5.98 3.46
C ASN A 23 -7.28 5.66 2.51
N GLN A 24 -8.50 6.01 2.90
CA GLN A 24 -9.65 5.97 2.00
C GLN A 24 -9.96 7.38 1.51
N ILE A 25 -10.13 7.56 0.21
CA ILE A 25 -10.42 8.87 -0.37
C ILE A 25 -11.86 8.89 -0.89
N VAL A 26 -12.69 9.74 -0.29
CA VAL A 26 -14.11 9.89 -0.64
C VAL A 26 -14.28 11.09 -1.56
N LEU A 27 -14.83 10.84 -2.74
CA LEU A 27 -15.17 11.84 -3.75
C LEU A 27 -16.69 11.91 -3.85
N THR A 28 -17.30 13.03 -3.40
CA THR A 28 -18.75 13.17 -3.35
C THR A 28 -19.27 14.04 -4.48
N ALA A 29 -20.30 13.55 -5.18
CA ALA A 29 -21.07 14.31 -6.17
C ALA A 29 -22.51 13.81 -6.16
N ALA A 30 -23.46 14.66 -6.57
CA ALA A 30 -24.86 14.29 -6.60
C ALA A 30 -25.09 13.01 -7.43
N GLY A 31 -25.50 11.92 -6.77
CA GLY A 31 -25.77 10.62 -7.40
C GLY A 31 -24.54 9.86 -7.88
N GLN A 32 -23.32 10.22 -7.48
CA GLN A 32 -22.08 9.57 -7.93
C GLN A 32 -20.95 9.67 -6.90
N ASN A 33 -21.18 9.11 -5.72
CA ASN A 33 -20.12 9.03 -4.71
C ASN A 33 -19.14 7.90 -5.04
N ILE A 34 -17.85 8.20 -4.99
CA ILE A 34 -16.74 7.29 -5.28
C ILE A 34 -15.85 7.17 -4.06
N LEU A 35 -15.37 5.97 -3.80
CA LEU A 35 -14.33 5.67 -2.82
C LEU A 35 -13.07 5.19 -3.57
N ILE A 36 -11.91 5.73 -3.21
CA ILE A 36 -10.63 5.20 -3.63
C ILE A 36 -10.02 4.44 -2.46
N ASP A 37 -9.73 3.16 -2.68
CA ASP A 37 -9.23 2.15 -1.75
C ASP A 37 -10.14 1.90 -0.53
N SER A 38 -10.00 0.71 0.10
CA SER A 38 -10.98 0.20 1.05
C SER A 38 -10.41 -0.26 2.41
N GLY A 39 -9.09 -0.17 2.60
CA GLY A 39 -8.46 -0.57 3.85
C GLY A 39 -8.27 -2.09 3.99
N TYR A 40 -7.92 -2.53 5.19
CA TYR A 40 -7.57 -3.91 5.52
C TYR A 40 -8.80 -4.74 5.89
N GLY A 41 -8.85 -6.00 5.44
CA GLY A 41 -10.05 -6.83 5.55
C GLY A 41 -10.53 -7.11 6.98
N ARG A 42 -9.61 -7.27 7.96
CA ARG A 42 -10.02 -7.48 9.36
C ARG A 42 -10.66 -6.26 10.00
N ASP A 43 -10.38 -5.07 9.49
CA ASP A 43 -10.93 -3.80 9.96
C ASP A 43 -12.11 -3.32 9.08
N ALA A 44 -12.71 -4.22 8.27
CA ALA A 44 -13.80 -3.89 7.36
C ALA A 44 -15.01 -3.23 8.06
N ALA A 45 -15.33 -3.65 9.28
CA ALA A 45 -16.42 -3.04 10.06
C ALA A 45 -16.12 -1.57 10.43
N GLU A 46 -14.86 -1.26 10.78
CA GLU A 46 -14.42 0.12 11.04
C GLU A 46 -14.40 0.93 9.74
N THR A 47 -13.99 0.31 8.64
CA THR A 47 -14.01 0.94 7.30
C THR A 47 -15.43 1.32 6.91
N LEU A 48 -16.42 0.44 7.08
CA LEU A 48 -17.83 0.73 6.83
C LEU A 48 -18.32 1.93 7.65
N GLN A 49 -17.93 2.00 8.94
CA GLN A 49 -18.30 3.10 9.80
C GLN A 49 -17.72 4.43 9.31
N VAL A 50 -16.39 4.53 9.11
CA VAL A 50 -15.75 5.81 8.76
C VAL A 50 -16.10 6.27 7.34
N VAL A 51 -16.29 5.34 6.40
CA VAL A 51 -16.78 5.65 5.04
C VAL A 51 -18.24 6.13 5.09
N GLY A 52 -19.11 5.48 5.90
CA GLY A 52 -20.48 5.91 6.11
C GLY A 52 -20.57 7.34 6.68
N GLU A 53 -19.71 7.66 7.67
CA GLU A 53 -19.60 9.01 8.22
C GLU A 53 -19.15 10.04 7.16
N ALA A 54 -18.10 9.72 6.36
CA ALA A 54 -17.61 10.61 5.30
C ALA A 54 -18.64 10.84 4.19
N LEU A 55 -19.47 9.85 3.91
CA LEU A 55 -20.58 9.94 2.94
C LEU A 55 -21.83 10.62 3.51
N ASN A 56 -21.86 11.02 4.78
CA ASN A 56 -23.09 11.42 5.49
C ASN A 56 -24.22 10.39 5.30
N HIS A 57 -23.87 9.11 5.33
CA HIS A 57 -24.75 7.96 5.11
C HIS A 57 -25.45 7.94 3.74
N GLN A 58 -24.91 8.65 2.76
CA GLN A 58 -25.37 8.57 1.38
C GLN A 58 -24.83 7.32 0.69
N PRO A 59 -25.49 6.83 -0.39
CA PRO A 59 -25.01 5.67 -1.13
C PRO A 59 -23.60 5.84 -1.67
N LEU A 60 -22.79 4.78 -1.59
CA LEU A 60 -21.57 4.63 -2.37
C LEU A 60 -21.92 3.99 -3.71
N HIS A 61 -21.46 4.54 -4.82
CA HIS A 61 -21.81 4.06 -6.17
C HIS A 61 -20.66 3.28 -6.82
N ARG A 62 -19.43 3.70 -6.54
CA ARG A 62 -18.23 3.08 -7.11
C ARG A 62 -17.09 3.06 -6.11
N LEU A 63 -16.35 1.96 -6.10
CA LEU A 63 -15.08 1.80 -5.42
C LEU A 63 -14.01 1.55 -6.47
N ILE A 64 -12.88 2.26 -6.39
CA ILE A 64 -11.76 2.13 -7.33
C ILE A 64 -10.51 1.84 -6.51
N ASN A 65 -9.77 0.79 -6.82
CA ASN A 65 -8.49 0.52 -6.17
C ASN A 65 -7.32 1.16 -6.93
N THR A 66 -6.35 1.68 -6.20
CA THR A 66 -5.04 2.09 -6.76
C THR A 66 -4.23 0.86 -7.15
N HIS A 67 -4.27 -0.16 -6.34
CA HIS A 67 -3.68 -1.50 -6.54
C HIS A 67 -4.35 -2.50 -5.59
N CYS A 68 -4.01 -3.80 -5.70
CA CYS A 68 -4.73 -4.85 -4.99
C CYS A 68 -3.89 -5.53 -3.89
N HIS A 69 -3.14 -4.75 -3.09
CA HIS A 69 -2.61 -5.24 -1.83
C HIS A 69 -3.70 -5.29 -0.74
N SER A 70 -3.48 -6.11 0.27
CA SER A 70 -4.49 -6.47 1.29
C SER A 70 -5.07 -5.28 2.05
N ASP A 71 -4.28 -4.23 2.23
CA ASP A 71 -4.63 -3.01 2.94
C ASP A 71 -5.29 -1.93 2.06
N HIS A 72 -5.36 -2.18 0.74
CA HIS A 72 -6.05 -1.33 -0.24
C HIS A 72 -7.36 -1.94 -0.73
N MET A 73 -7.42 -3.28 -0.85
CA MET A 73 -8.62 -3.99 -1.34
C MET A 73 -9.39 -4.75 -0.26
N GLY A 74 -8.88 -4.81 0.97
CA GLY A 74 -9.41 -5.70 2.00
C GLY A 74 -10.86 -5.42 2.40
N GLY A 75 -11.33 -4.18 2.29
CA GLY A 75 -12.71 -3.79 2.56
C GLY A 75 -13.66 -3.93 1.35
N ASN A 76 -13.16 -4.30 0.16
CA ASN A 76 -13.94 -4.32 -1.08
C ASN A 76 -15.22 -5.14 -0.95
N ARG A 77 -15.11 -6.37 -0.42
CA ARG A 77 -16.27 -7.25 -0.24
C ARG A 77 -17.32 -6.63 0.68
N ALA A 78 -16.93 -6.18 1.86
CA ALA A 78 -17.86 -5.63 2.83
C ALA A 78 -18.56 -4.36 2.31
N LEU A 79 -17.84 -3.50 1.59
CA LEU A 79 -18.40 -2.30 0.98
C LEU A 79 -19.37 -2.63 -0.15
N SER A 80 -19.03 -3.58 -1.04
CA SER A 80 -19.94 -3.99 -2.13
C SER A 80 -21.20 -4.67 -1.62
N GLU A 81 -21.10 -5.52 -0.59
CA GLU A 81 -22.26 -6.15 0.05
C GLU A 81 -23.16 -5.12 0.76
N THR A 82 -22.57 -4.06 1.34
CA THR A 82 -23.33 -3.04 2.07
C THR A 82 -23.99 -2.00 1.16
N TYR A 83 -23.27 -1.53 0.15
CA TYR A 83 -23.70 -0.41 -0.69
C TYR A 83 -24.17 -0.85 -2.08
N ALA A 84 -23.99 -2.10 -2.47
CA ALA A 84 -24.16 -2.59 -3.85
C ALA A 84 -23.39 -1.72 -4.87
N CYS A 85 -22.21 -1.19 -4.47
CA CYS A 85 -21.38 -0.37 -5.31
C CYS A 85 -20.59 -1.21 -6.31
N ARG A 86 -20.30 -0.65 -7.48
CA ARG A 86 -19.44 -1.26 -8.49
C ARG A 86 -17.97 -1.17 -8.04
N ILE A 87 -17.22 -2.24 -8.25
CA ILE A 87 -15.77 -2.31 -7.95
C ILE A 87 -14.99 -2.24 -9.26
N THR A 88 -14.01 -1.33 -9.30
CA THR A 88 -13.07 -1.18 -10.41
C THR A 88 -11.65 -1.41 -9.89
N ILE A 89 -10.89 -2.28 -10.56
CA ILE A 89 -9.48 -2.54 -10.24
C ILE A 89 -8.58 -2.16 -11.42
N PRO A 90 -7.28 -1.91 -11.22
CA PRO A 90 -6.34 -1.76 -12.32
C PRO A 90 -6.32 -3.02 -13.20
N VAL A 91 -6.20 -2.85 -14.51
CA VAL A 91 -6.13 -4.00 -15.45
C VAL A 91 -4.94 -4.92 -15.14
N GLY A 92 -3.82 -4.35 -14.65
CA GLY A 92 -2.64 -5.10 -14.24
C GLY A 92 -2.85 -6.05 -13.05
N GLU A 93 -3.93 -5.86 -12.28
CA GLU A 93 -4.27 -6.67 -11.10
C GLU A 93 -5.19 -7.86 -11.43
N VAL A 94 -5.75 -7.93 -12.63
CA VAL A 94 -6.73 -8.96 -12.99
C VAL A 94 -6.16 -10.37 -12.84
N GLU A 95 -4.92 -10.61 -13.27
CA GLU A 95 -4.28 -11.91 -13.17
C GLU A 95 -4.00 -12.33 -11.72
N HIS A 96 -3.91 -11.37 -10.80
CA HIS A 96 -3.73 -11.61 -9.37
C HIS A 96 -5.06 -11.83 -8.64
N VAL A 97 -6.08 -11.05 -8.95
CA VAL A 97 -7.36 -11.05 -8.23
C VAL A 97 -8.31 -12.14 -8.75
N SER A 98 -8.41 -12.36 -10.06
CA SER A 98 -9.37 -13.30 -10.64
C SER A 98 -9.21 -14.75 -10.18
N PRO A 99 -8.00 -15.34 -10.15
CA PRO A 99 -7.82 -16.70 -9.68
C PRO A 99 -8.08 -16.85 -8.18
N TRP A 100 -7.83 -15.80 -7.42
CA TRP A 100 -7.91 -15.75 -5.95
C TRP A 100 -7.23 -16.95 -5.29
N THR A 101 -6.00 -17.19 -5.68
CA THR A 101 -5.16 -18.20 -5.06
C THR A 101 -4.22 -17.55 -4.05
N ALA A 102 -3.67 -18.36 -3.18
CA ALA A 102 -2.66 -17.92 -2.23
C ALA A 102 -1.45 -17.24 -2.89
N GLN A 103 -1.07 -17.73 -4.05
CA GLN A 103 0.06 -17.20 -4.81
C GLN A 103 -0.32 -15.91 -5.55
N SER A 104 -1.57 -15.81 -6.04
CA SER A 104 -2.01 -14.64 -6.79
C SER A 104 -2.26 -13.42 -5.91
N CYS A 105 -2.81 -13.60 -4.71
CA CYS A 105 -3.21 -12.48 -3.84
C CYS A 105 -2.18 -12.13 -2.76
N TRP A 106 -0.97 -12.65 -2.82
CA TRP A 106 0.10 -12.43 -1.82
C TRP A 106 -0.24 -12.83 -0.38
N SER A 107 -1.51 -13.10 -0.06
CA SER A 107 -1.99 -13.31 1.30
C SER A 107 -1.27 -14.44 2.04
N LEU A 108 -1.13 -15.62 1.42
CA LEU A 108 -0.37 -16.72 2.05
C LEU A 108 1.14 -16.52 1.99
N LEU A 109 1.65 -15.84 0.97
CA LEU A 109 3.09 -15.56 0.86
C LEU A 109 3.58 -14.64 1.97
N THR A 110 2.75 -13.73 2.42
CA THR A 110 3.09 -12.65 3.37
C THR A 110 2.34 -12.74 4.71
N ASP A 111 1.50 -13.76 4.90
CA ASP A 111 0.63 -13.92 6.08
C ASP A 111 -0.32 -12.72 6.29
N GLN A 112 -0.81 -12.15 5.20
CA GLN A 112 -1.77 -11.05 5.22
C GLN A 112 -3.19 -11.57 4.97
N TYR A 113 -4.18 -10.85 5.48
CA TYR A 113 -5.59 -11.23 5.36
C TYR A 113 -6.30 -10.37 4.31
N ALA A 114 -6.97 -11.04 3.37
CA ALA A 114 -7.90 -10.43 2.43
C ALA A 114 -9.08 -11.37 2.18
N GLU A 115 -10.25 -10.81 1.91
CA GLU A 115 -11.45 -11.57 1.53
C GLU A 115 -11.64 -11.53 0.03
N LYS A 116 -12.04 -12.67 -0.54
CA LYS A 116 -12.39 -12.74 -1.97
C LYS A 116 -13.55 -11.81 -2.27
N PHE A 117 -13.40 -11.01 -3.31
CA PHE A 117 -14.45 -10.16 -3.86
C PHE A 117 -14.58 -10.36 -5.37
N VAL A 118 -15.63 -9.79 -5.96
CA VAL A 118 -15.85 -9.73 -7.40
C VAL A 118 -15.75 -8.28 -7.83
N PHE A 119 -14.99 -8.00 -8.87
CA PHE A 119 -14.93 -6.68 -9.49
C PHE A 119 -15.81 -6.65 -10.73
N ASP A 120 -16.33 -5.46 -11.06
CA ASP A 120 -17.25 -5.22 -12.17
C ASP A 120 -16.53 -4.68 -13.41
N ASP A 121 -15.51 -3.86 -13.17
CA ASP A 121 -14.77 -3.15 -14.22
C ASP A 121 -13.27 -3.19 -13.97
N THR A 122 -12.51 -2.93 -15.01
CA THR A 122 -11.08 -2.65 -14.94
C THR A 122 -10.81 -1.22 -15.40
N MET A 123 -9.64 -0.68 -15.00
CA MET A 123 -9.15 0.62 -15.41
C MET A 123 -7.72 0.51 -15.96
N GLU A 124 -7.47 1.11 -17.11
CA GLU A 124 -6.16 1.22 -17.73
C GLU A 124 -5.53 2.60 -17.50
N ALA A 125 -4.20 2.64 -17.57
CA ALA A 125 -3.49 3.93 -17.61
C ALA A 125 -3.90 4.74 -18.86
N GLY A 126 -4.18 6.03 -18.66
CA GLY A 126 -4.69 6.93 -19.70
C GLY A 126 -6.19 7.16 -19.64
N GLU A 127 -6.95 6.26 -19.02
CA GLU A 127 -8.38 6.45 -18.81
C GLU A 127 -8.66 7.56 -17.78
N SER A 128 -9.86 8.10 -17.84
CA SER A 128 -10.31 9.15 -16.92
C SER A 128 -11.66 8.84 -16.33
N PHE A 129 -11.91 9.37 -15.12
CA PHE A 129 -13.22 9.32 -14.48
C PHE A 129 -13.53 10.65 -13.80
N ASP A 130 -14.82 10.97 -13.68
CA ASP A 130 -15.28 12.13 -12.94
C ASP A 130 -15.61 11.73 -11.49
N GLY A 131 -15.15 12.50 -10.53
CA GLY A 131 -15.39 12.27 -9.11
C GLY A 131 -15.16 13.53 -8.27
N GLY A 132 -16.07 13.83 -7.35
CA GLY A 132 -15.97 15.03 -6.51
C GLY A 132 -16.09 16.36 -7.27
N GLY A 133 -16.66 16.33 -8.50
CA GLY A 133 -16.72 17.49 -9.39
C GLY A 133 -15.39 17.79 -10.10
N LEU A 134 -14.46 16.85 -10.12
CA LEU A 134 -13.14 16.93 -10.74
C LEU A 134 -12.96 15.77 -11.71
N CYS A 135 -12.15 15.97 -12.75
CA CYS A 135 -11.71 14.91 -13.65
C CYS A 135 -10.37 14.33 -13.18
N TRP A 136 -10.32 13.02 -13.08
CA TRP A 136 -9.15 12.25 -12.64
C TRP A 136 -8.66 11.37 -13.77
N ARG A 137 -7.36 11.45 -14.08
CA ARG A 137 -6.72 10.59 -15.07
C ARG A 137 -5.91 9.51 -14.37
N ALA A 138 -6.16 8.26 -14.73
CA ALA A 138 -5.37 7.12 -14.29
C ALA A 138 -4.00 7.13 -15.00
N MET A 139 -2.95 6.89 -14.23
CA MET A 139 -1.57 6.85 -14.72
C MET A 139 -0.88 5.61 -14.17
N ALA A 140 -0.12 4.89 -15.00
CA ALA A 140 0.65 3.74 -14.53
C ALA A 140 1.69 4.15 -13.47
N ALA A 141 1.80 3.38 -12.41
CA ALA A 141 2.74 3.63 -11.31
C ALA A 141 3.49 2.35 -10.91
N PRO A 142 4.16 1.67 -11.85
CA PRO A 142 4.87 0.44 -11.52
C PRO A 142 6.00 0.71 -10.53
N GLY A 143 6.27 -0.28 -9.65
CA GLY A 143 7.36 -0.22 -8.67
C GLY A 143 7.06 -0.96 -7.39
N HIS A 144 6.29 -0.38 -6.47
CA HIS A 144 5.79 -1.07 -5.28
C HIS A 144 4.91 -2.24 -5.69
N ASP A 145 3.97 -1.97 -6.57
CA ASP A 145 3.18 -2.93 -7.30
C ASP A 145 3.27 -2.62 -8.80
N MET A 146 3.43 -3.65 -9.64
CA MET A 146 3.66 -3.47 -11.08
C MET A 146 2.38 -3.14 -11.86
N GLY A 147 1.20 -3.44 -11.28
CA GLY A 147 -0.12 -3.15 -11.83
C GLY A 147 -0.73 -1.84 -11.33
N ALA A 148 -0.07 -1.15 -10.39
CA ALA A 148 -0.62 0.01 -9.70
C ALA A 148 -0.92 1.20 -10.62
N LEU A 149 -1.97 1.95 -10.22
CA LEU A 149 -2.34 3.24 -10.81
C LEU A 149 -2.26 4.36 -9.78
N LEU A 150 -1.91 5.56 -10.24
CA LEU A 150 -2.21 6.81 -9.52
C LEU A 150 -3.33 7.56 -10.23
N PHE A 151 -3.94 8.53 -9.53
CA PHE A 151 -5.01 9.35 -10.11
C PHE A 151 -4.62 10.82 -10.05
N TRP A 152 -4.46 11.43 -11.24
CA TRP A 152 -4.05 12.81 -11.44
C TRP A 152 -5.23 13.72 -11.76
N CYS A 153 -5.43 14.75 -10.95
CA CYS A 153 -6.35 15.85 -11.24
C CYS A 153 -5.54 17.08 -11.67
N GLU A 154 -5.53 17.37 -12.97
CA GLU A 154 -4.75 18.48 -13.54
C GLU A 154 -5.29 19.84 -13.10
N GLN A 155 -6.62 20.01 -13.05
CA GLN A 155 -7.26 21.27 -12.68
C GLN A 155 -6.82 21.78 -11.29
N GLU A 156 -6.71 20.85 -10.35
CA GLU A 156 -6.34 21.15 -8.96
C GLU A 156 -4.90 20.81 -8.63
N ARG A 157 -4.15 20.21 -9.57
CA ARG A 157 -2.80 19.69 -9.36
C ARG A 157 -2.72 18.82 -8.10
N ILE A 158 -3.71 17.94 -7.93
CA ILE A 158 -3.78 16.95 -6.85
C ILE A 158 -3.45 15.58 -7.44
N LEU A 159 -2.60 14.82 -6.75
CA LEU A 159 -2.25 13.47 -7.14
C LEU A 159 -2.55 12.50 -5.98
N ILE A 160 -3.36 11.49 -6.26
CA ILE A 160 -3.55 10.34 -5.37
C ILE A 160 -2.50 9.31 -5.78
N THR A 161 -1.60 8.97 -4.84
CA THR A 161 -0.39 8.18 -5.17
C THR A 161 -0.46 6.73 -4.69
N GLY A 162 -1.48 6.33 -3.92
CA GLY A 162 -1.42 5.04 -3.25
C GLY A 162 -0.06 4.87 -2.57
N ASP A 163 0.61 3.76 -2.87
CA ASP A 163 1.88 3.42 -2.25
C ASP A 163 3.13 3.79 -3.08
N ALA A 164 2.94 4.52 -4.19
CA ALA A 164 4.06 4.98 -5.02
C ALA A 164 4.85 6.15 -4.40
N LEU A 165 4.23 6.98 -3.54
CA LEU A 165 4.92 8.07 -2.84
C LEU A 165 4.18 8.46 -1.57
N TRP A 166 4.89 8.45 -0.43
CA TRP A 166 4.47 8.99 0.86
C TRP A 166 5.33 10.20 1.23
N ALA A 167 4.97 10.92 2.28
CA ALA A 167 5.77 12.06 2.75
C ALA A 167 7.21 11.66 3.12
N ARG A 168 7.44 10.42 3.54
CA ARG A 168 8.76 9.87 3.88
C ARG A 168 8.95 8.46 3.35
N GLY A 169 8.98 8.30 2.03
CA GLY A 169 9.20 7.03 1.36
C GLY A 169 8.06 6.61 0.47
N MET A 170 7.88 5.31 0.35
CA MET A 170 6.86 4.64 -0.45
C MET A 170 6.66 3.22 0.09
N GLY A 171 5.69 2.48 -0.41
CA GLY A 171 5.57 1.05 -0.20
C GLY A 171 6.88 0.33 -0.52
N PHE A 172 7.13 -0.80 0.10
CA PHE A 172 8.36 -1.54 -0.18
C PHE A 172 8.43 -1.96 -1.66
N VAL A 173 9.64 -2.10 -2.18
CA VAL A 173 9.89 -2.56 -3.54
C VAL A 173 10.69 -3.86 -3.46
N TRP A 174 10.30 -4.88 -4.26
CA TRP A 174 10.98 -6.16 -4.25
C TRP A 174 12.46 -6.01 -4.65
N PRO A 175 13.38 -6.67 -3.93
CA PRO A 175 14.80 -6.64 -4.29
C PRO A 175 15.04 -7.40 -5.59
N THR A 176 15.93 -6.87 -6.43
CA THR A 176 16.33 -7.47 -7.69
C THR A 176 17.69 -8.16 -7.50
N GLU A 177 17.85 -9.39 -7.97
CA GLU A 177 19.15 -10.08 -7.95
C GLU A 177 20.15 -9.41 -8.89
N VAL A 178 21.43 -9.44 -8.51
CA VAL A 178 22.51 -8.80 -9.29
C VAL A 178 22.65 -9.43 -10.68
N THR A 179 22.39 -10.74 -10.81
CA THR A 179 22.39 -11.46 -12.09
C THR A 179 21.31 -10.99 -13.06
N GLU A 180 20.25 -10.41 -12.54
CA GLU A 180 19.15 -9.82 -13.33
C GLU A 180 19.48 -8.39 -13.79
N LEU A 181 20.58 -7.77 -13.31
CA LEU A 181 20.99 -6.42 -13.66
C LEU A 181 21.59 -6.31 -15.09
N SER A 182 21.88 -7.41 -15.75
CA SER A 182 22.43 -7.46 -17.11
C SER A 182 21.37 -7.58 -18.22
N ASP A 183 20.08 -7.69 -17.86
CA ASP A 183 19.01 -7.80 -18.84
C ASP A 183 18.66 -6.42 -19.42
N GLU A 184 18.56 -6.34 -20.77
CA GLU A 184 18.24 -5.12 -21.53
C GLU A 184 16.83 -4.55 -21.21
N ASN A 185 15.97 -5.31 -20.51
CA ASN A 185 14.64 -4.90 -20.06
C ASN A 185 14.66 -4.30 -18.63
N SER A 186 15.55 -3.37 -18.36
CA SER A 186 15.69 -2.73 -17.04
C SER A 186 14.40 -2.06 -16.51
N SER A 187 13.53 -1.57 -17.40
CA SER A 187 12.24 -0.95 -17.07
C SER A 187 11.22 -1.89 -16.40
N ARG A 188 11.41 -3.21 -16.50
CA ARG A 188 10.56 -4.20 -15.85
C ARG A 188 10.98 -4.54 -14.42
N ARG A 189 12.07 -3.97 -13.92
CA ARG A 189 12.56 -4.24 -12.57
C ARG A 189 11.89 -3.29 -11.58
N PRO A 190 11.28 -3.77 -10.49
CA PRO A 190 10.49 -2.94 -9.60
C PRO A 190 11.19 -1.66 -9.13
N ILE A 191 12.49 -1.73 -8.77
CA ILE A 191 13.23 -0.53 -8.29
C ILE A 191 13.39 0.53 -9.38
N TYR A 192 13.71 0.13 -10.63
CA TYR A 192 13.88 1.08 -11.74
C TYR A 192 12.53 1.64 -12.18
N ALA A 193 11.50 0.79 -12.24
CA ALA A 193 10.14 1.23 -12.50
C ALA A 193 9.66 2.25 -11.45
N ALA A 194 9.97 2.02 -10.17
CA ALA A 194 9.68 2.98 -9.11
C ALA A 194 10.41 4.31 -9.31
N LEU A 195 11.68 4.30 -9.75
CA LEU A 195 12.41 5.54 -10.05
C LEU A 195 11.79 6.30 -11.22
N GLU A 196 11.38 5.61 -12.30
CA GLU A 196 10.66 6.21 -13.44
C GLU A 196 9.29 6.79 -13.00
N THR A 197 8.58 6.10 -12.11
CA THR A 197 7.35 6.61 -11.50
C THR A 197 7.61 7.91 -10.72
N LEU A 198 8.71 8.01 -9.94
CA LEU A 198 9.08 9.27 -9.28
C LEU A 198 9.42 10.38 -10.26
N ASP A 199 10.08 10.07 -11.40
CA ASP A 199 10.38 11.06 -12.45
C ASP A 199 9.08 11.58 -13.08
N MET A 200 8.10 10.71 -13.32
CA MET A 200 6.77 11.10 -13.79
C MET A 200 6.04 12.00 -12.77
N ILE A 201 6.04 11.64 -11.48
CA ILE A 201 5.42 12.47 -10.43
C ILE A 201 6.08 13.86 -10.38
N GLU A 202 7.41 13.93 -10.48
CA GLU A 202 8.15 15.19 -10.50
C GLU A 202 7.75 16.07 -11.70
N ALA A 203 7.62 15.47 -12.90
CA ALA A 203 7.20 16.16 -14.11
C ALA A 203 5.77 16.72 -14.04
N LEU A 204 4.84 16.01 -13.38
CA LEU A 204 3.47 16.50 -13.12
C LEU A 204 3.44 17.71 -12.19
N SER A 205 4.46 17.88 -11.36
CA SER A 205 4.57 18.99 -10.40
C SER A 205 3.30 19.18 -9.56
N PRO A 206 2.81 18.15 -8.84
CA PRO A 206 1.60 18.27 -8.03
C PRO A 206 1.80 19.28 -6.90
N ARG A 207 0.74 20.03 -6.56
CA ARG A 207 0.76 20.92 -5.39
C ARG A 207 0.40 20.17 -4.10
N LEU A 208 -0.36 19.06 -4.23
CA LEU A 208 -0.82 18.23 -3.12
C LEU A 208 -0.73 16.77 -3.50
N ILE A 209 -0.13 15.97 -2.63
CA ILE A 209 -0.16 14.52 -2.68
C ILE A 209 -1.14 13.99 -1.64
N ILE A 210 -1.98 13.05 -2.05
CA ILE A 210 -2.80 12.22 -1.19
C ILE A 210 -2.22 10.80 -1.25
N PRO A 211 -1.46 10.38 -0.22
CA PRO A 211 -0.76 9.09 -0.22
C PRO A 211 -1.69 7.95 0.23
N GLY A 212 -1.26 6.69 0.01
CA GLY A 212 -1.89 5.52 0.60
C GLY A 212 -1.75 5.49 2.13
N HIS A 213 -0.67 6.02 2.69
CA HIS A 213 -0.46 6.07 4.14
C HIS A 213 0.05 7.44 4.60
N GLY A 214 -0.45 7.86 5.78
CA GLY A 214 -0.15 9.16 6.39
C GLY A 214 -0.96 10.32 5.84
N ALA A 215 -0.75 11.52 6.39
CA ALA A 215 -1.51 12.70 6.01
C ALA A 215 -1.23 13.18 4.58
N PRO A 216 -2.19 13.82 3.89
CA PRO A 216 -1.93 14.58 2.67
C PRO A 216 -0.82 15.62 2.88
N PHE A 217 0.05 15.83 1.87
CA PHE A 217 1.22 16.71 2.02
C PHE A 217 1.52 17.53 0.76
N THR A 218 2.25 18.65 0.96
CA THR A 218 2.64 19.60 -0.08
C THR A 218 4.15 19.70 -0.30
N ALA A 219 4.96 19.13 0.60
CA ALA A 219 6.42 19.10 0.51
C ALA A 219 6.90 18.03 -0.51
N VAL A 220 6.39 18.11 -1.76
CA VAL A 220 6.57 17.06 -2.78
C VAL A 220 8.03 16.86 -3.15
N GLY A 221 8.79 17.95 -3.34
CA GLY A 221 10.21 17.86 -3.71
C GLY A 221 11.07 17.16 -2.63
N GLU A 222 10.77 17.39 -1.34
CA GLU A 222 11.45 16.72 -0.23
C GLU A 222 11.13 15.23 -0.19
N ALA A 223 9.84 14.87 -0.40
CA ALA A 223 9.39 13.48 -0.43
C ALA A 223 10.03 12.71 -1.61
N LEU A 224 10.07 13.31 -2.80
CA LEU A 224 10.73 12.75 -3.99
C LEU A 224 12.22 12.53 -3.74
N ALA A 225 12.93 13.54 -3.25
CA ALA A 225 14.38 13.46 -2.97
C ALA A 225 14.70 12.37 -1.95
N PHE A 226 13.92 12.29 -0.87
CA PHE A 226 14.07 11.27 0.16
C PHE A 226 13.84 9.86 -0.40
N THR A 227 12.74 9.66 -1.14
CA THR A 227 12.36 8.35 -1.68
C THR A 227 13.36 7.90 -2.74
N ARG A 228 13.74 8.79 -3.67
CA ARG A 228 14.75 8.52 -4.69
C ARG A 228 16.10 8.10 -4.08
N SER A 229 16.56 8.82 -3.06
CA SER A 229 17.79 8.48 -2.33
C SER A 229 17.77 7.05 -1.78
N ARG A 230 16.63 6.62 -1.20
CA ARG A 230 16.47 5.26 -0.69
C ARG A 230 16.46 4.22 -1.79
N LEU A 231 15.71 4.44 -2.87
CA LEU A 231 15.64 3.51 -4.01
C LEU A 231 17.01 3.33 -4.66
N VAL A 232 17.78 4.42 -4.85
CA VAL A 232 19.14 4.35 -5.37
C VAL A 232 20.06 3.54 -4.44
N ALA A 233 19.91 3.68 -3.12
CA ALA A 233 20.66 2.89 -2.16
C ALA A 233 20.26 1.41 -2.19
N PHE A 234 19.00 1.09 -2.40
CA PHE A 234 18.50 -0.28 -2.54
C PHE A 234 18.92 -0.92 -3.87
N ALA A 235 18.92 -0.15 -4.97
CA ALA A 235 19.42 -0.63 -6.25
C ALA A 235 20.91 -1.03 -6.19
N LYS A 236 21.70 -0.33 -5.38
CA LYS A 236 23.13 -0.62 -5.17
C LYS A 236 23.39 -1.77 -4.19
N ASP A 237 22.43 -2.06 -3.32
CA ASP A 237 22.56 -3.05 -2.24
C ASP A 237 21.25 -3.82 -2.08
N PRO A 238 21.05 -4.91 -2.86
CA PRO A 238 19.86 -5.77 -2.77
C PRO A 238 19.67 -6.41 -1.39
N VAL A 239 20.75 -6.69 -0.66
CA VAL A 239 20.69 -7.22 0.71
C VAL A 239 20.07 -6.20 1.67
N LYS A 240 20.45 -4.93 1.55
CA LYS A 240 19.85 -3.83 2.31
C LYS A 240 18.36 -3.68 1.99
N ASN A 241 17.98 -3.84 0.72
CA ASN A 241 16.57 -3.82 0.31
C ASN A 241 15.82 -5.02 0.92
N ALA A 242 16.34 -6.24 0.79
CA ALA A 242 15.75 -7.43 1.39
C ALA A 242 15.54 -7.28 2.91
N ARG A 243 16.52 -6.72 3.64
CA ARG A 243 16.37 -6.39 5.06
C ARG A 243 15.26 -5.37 5.31
N HIS A 244 15.06 -4.43 4.39
CA HIS A 244 13.95 -3.47 4.50
C HIS A 244 12.61 -4.16 4.29
N VAL A 245 12.47 -5.00 3.25
CA VAL A 245 11.25 -5.75 2.95
C VAL A 245 10.83 -6.62 4.14
N VAL A 246 11.73 -7.46 4.67
CA VAL A 246 11.37 -8.33 5.81
C VAL A 246 10.97 -7.54 7.05
N LYS A 247 11.61 -6.37 7.31
CA LYS A 247 11.23 -5.50 8.43
C LYS A 247 9.85 -4.88 8.24
N THR A 248 9.54 -4.41 7.04
CA THR A 248 8.24 -3.80 6.71
C THR A 248 7.12 -4.83 6.84
N LEU A 249 7.27 -5.99 6.23
CA LEU A 249 6.28 -7.08 6.31
C LEU A 249 6.11 -7.60 7.75
N PHE A 250 7.18 -7.67 8.52
CA PHE A 250 7.08 -8.10 9.92
C PHE A 250 6.35 -7.07 10.80
N VAL A 251 6.60 -5.77 10.60
CA VAL A 251 5.84 -4.71 11.31
C VAL A 251 4.37 -4.75 10.90
N PHE A 252 4.05 -4.98 9.62
CA PHE A 252 2.68 -5.14 9.14
C PHE A 252 1.99 -6.34 9.83
N ALA A 253 2.67 -7.49 9.91
CA ALA A 253 2.16 -8.65 10.64
C ALA A 253 1.93 -8.36 12.13
N LEU A 254 2.81 -7.57 12.77
CA LEU A 254 2.60 -7.15 14.16
C LEU A 254 1.42 -6.19 14.32
N LEU A 255 1.17 -5.31 13.35
CA LEU A 255 -0.01 -4.45 13.34
C LEU A 255 -1.30 -5.26 13.28
N ASP A 256 -1.35 -6.30 12.44
CA ASP A 256 -2.49 -7.23 12.35
C ASP A 256 -2.65 -8.06 13.63
N LYS A 257 -1.57 -8.70 14.10
CA LYS A 257 -1.60 -9.60 15.27
C LYS A 257 -1.61 -8.86 16.62
N ARG A 258 -1.35 -7.55 16.63
CA ARG A 258 -1.24 -6.66 17.81
C ARG A 258 -0.04 -6.95 18.71
N SER A 259 0.41 -8.17 18.79
CA SER A 259 1.62 -8.57 19.53
C SER A 259 2.06 -9.97 19.11
N MET A 260 3.36 -10.28 19.35
CA MET A 260 3.92 -11.60 19.11
C MET A 260 4.90 -11.96 20.24
N PRO A 261 4.81 -13.18 20.83
CA PRO A 261 5.79 -13.63 21.82
C PRO A 261 7.18 -13.75 21.18
N LEU A 262 8.18 -13.22 21.85
CA LEU A 262 9.57 -13.27 21.36
C LEU A 262 10.04 -14.71 21.09
N ALA A 263 9.65 -15.65 21.96
CA ALA A 263 10.02 -17.05 21.85
C ALA A 263 9.46 -17.78 20.62
N THR A 264 8.35 -17.29 20.05
CA THR A 264 7.72 -17.91 18.86
C THR A 264 8.14 -17.27 17.56
N LEU A 265 8.95 -16.21 17.60
CA LEU A 265 9.35 -15.46 16.41
C LEU A 265 10.10 -16.32 15.37
N PRO A 266 11.13 -17.12 15.73
CA PRO A 266 11.80 -17.98 14.74
C PRO A 266 10.82 -18.94 14.05
N GLN A 267 9.93 -19.58 14.79
CA GLN A 267 8.92 -20.48 14.24
C GLN A 267 7.93 -19.75 13.31
N TYR A 268 7.54 -18.52 13.64
CA TYR A 268 6.71 -17.69 12.78
C TYR A 268 7.41 -17.39 11.45
N LEU A 269 8.68 -16.98 11.48
CA LEU A 269 9.46 -16.68 10.27
C LEU A 269 9.66 -17.92 9.39
N ALA A 270 9.88 -19.09 10.01
CA ALA A 270 9.97 -20.37 9.30
C ALA A 270 8.67 -20.74 8.58
N GLY A 271 7.52 -20.34 9.13
CA GLY A 271 6.19 -20.68 8.59
C GLY A 271 5.68 -19.75 7.49
N VAL A 272 6.28 -18.59 7.26
CA VAL A 272 5.80 -17.60 6.28
C VAL A 272 6.74 -17.55 5.07
N PRO A 273 6.28 -17.91 3.86
CA PRO A 273 7.15 -18.14 2.70
C PRO A 273 8.06 -16.98 2.31
N VAL A 274 7.60 -15.73 2.45
CA VAL A 274 8.41 -14.56 2.07
C VAL A 274 9.70 -14.44 2.86
N TYR A 275 9.71 -14.77 4.16
CA TYR A 275 10.93 -14.69 4.97
C TYR A 275 11.93 -15.75 4.54
N GLN A 276 11.46 -16.93 4.21
CA GLN A 276 12.28 -18.04 3.69
C GLN A 276 12.87 -17.69 2.34
N ASP A 277 12.08 -17.07 1.44
CA ASP A 277 12.58 -16.62 0.14
C ASP A 277 13.63 -15.52 0.28
N MET A 278 13.39 -14.51 1.11
CA MET A 278 14.35 -13.43 1.37
C MET A 278 15.64 -13.96 2.00
N SER A 279 15.54 -14.92 2.92
CA SER A 279 16.75 -15.54 3.50
C SER A 279 17.54 -16.30 2.44
N ARG A 280 16.88 -17.17 1.68
CA ARG A 280 17.54 -18.00 0.66
C ARG A 280 18.24 -17.18 -0.42
N ARG A 281 17.59 -16.12 -0.91
CA ARG A 281 18.07 -15.33 -2.05
C ARG A 281 19.06 -14.23 -1.66
N PHE A 282 18.89 -13.61 -0.51
CA PHE A 282 19.60 -12.37 -0.20
C PHE A 282 20.29 -12.35 1.17
N LEU A 283 19.62 -12.80 2.23
CA LEU A 283 20.11 -12.58 3.59
C LEU A 283 21.03 -13.71 4.07
N HIS A 284 20.82 -14.93 3.61
CA HIS A 284 21.56 -16.15 3.99
C HIS A 284 21.63 -16.35 5.52
N MET A 285 20.49 -16.16 6.19
CA MET A 285 20.33 -16.23 7.65
C MET A 285 19.45 -17.43 8.03
N SER A 286 19.71 -18.06 9.14
CA SER A 286 18.76 -18.95 9.82
C SER A 286 17.58 -18.14 10.39
N ASP A 287 16.48 -18.84 10.75
CA ASP A 287 15.31 -18.18 11.32
C ASP A 287 15.63 -17.48 12.66
N ASP A 288 16.53 -18.07 13.48
CA ASP A 288 16.99 -17.46 14.72
C ASP A 288 17.83 -16.20 14.48
N GLU A 289 18.71 -16.20 13.49
CA GLU A 289 19.51 -15.03 13.12
C GLU A 289 18.62 -13.93 12.54
N MET A 290 17.63 -14.26 11.72
CA MET A 290 16.67 -13.31 11.18
C MET A 290 15.81 -12.72 12.31
N ALA A 291 15.32 -13.54 13.23
CA ALA A 291 14.58 -13.09 14.41
C ALA A 291 15.41 -12.11 15.26
N ALA A 292 16.66 -12.46 15.54
CA ALA A 292 17.58 -11.57 16.29
C ALA A 292 17.82 -10.25 15.55
N MET A 293 18.01 -10.28 14.24
CA MET A 293 18.18 -9.09 13.39
C MET A 293 16.93 -8.20 13.44
N LEU A 294 15.73 -8.77 13.26
CA LEU A 294 14.47 -8.04 13.30
C LEU A 294 14.26 -7.36 14.65
N VAL A 295 14.40 -8.10 15.74
CA VAL A 295 14.25 -7.55 17.09
C VAL A 295 15.22 -6.39 17.33
N LYS A 296 16.53 -6.60 17.03
CA LYS A 296 17.56 -5.58 17.19
C LYS A 296 17.25 -4.31 16.38
N ASP A 297 16.96 -4.47 15.08
CA ASP A 297 16.77 -3.34 14.17
C ASP A 297 15.49 -2.55 14.51
N LEU A 298 14.40 -3.25 14.81
CA LEU A 298 13.09 -2.64 15.03
C LEU A 298 12.98 -1.99 16.43
N LEU A 299 13.66 -2.52 17.44
CA LEU A 299 13.80 -1.85 18.74
C LEU A 299 14.67 -0.59 18.60
N ALA A 300 15.78 -0.69 17.86
CA ALA A 300 16.71 0.43 17.70
C ALA A 300 16.08 1.64 16.95
N ASN A 301 15.20 1.38 15.99
CA ASN A 301 14.49 2.44 15.24
C ASN A 301 13.14 2.85 15.85
N GLY A 302 12.74 2.21 16.96
CA GLY A 302 11.52 2.52 17.69
C GLY A 302 10.21 2.03 17.01
N ALA A 303 10.29 1.20 15.96
CA ALA A 303 9.10 0.67 15.29
C ALA A 303 8.34 -0.36 16.14
N VAL A 304 9.04 -1.03 17.04
CA VAL A 304 8.46 -1.95 18.01
C VAL A 304 8.96 -1.66 19.42
N LYS A 305 8.23 -2.15 20.40
CA LYS A 305 8.64 -2.20 21.81
C LYS A 305 8.50 -3.62 22.34
N LEU A 306 9.28 -3.93 23.35
CA LEU A 306 9.19 -5.19 24.10
C LEU A 306 8.48 -4.93 25.43
N ASP A 307 7.41 -5.66 25.67
CA ASP A 307 6.61 -5.59 26.88
C ASP A 307 6.29 -7.02 27.35
N ASN A 308 6.83 -7.43 28.53
CA ASN A 308 6.67 -8.78 29.09
C ASN A 308 6.96 -9.92 28.07
N ASN A 309 8.09 -9.85 27.36
CA ASN A 309 8.48 -10.77 26.29
C ASN A 309 7.52 -10.80 25.07
N LEU A 310 6.62 -9.84 24.94
CA LEU A 310 5.79 -9.61 23.76
C LEU A 310 6.36 -8.46 22.93
N LEU A 311 6.63 -8.71 21.66
CA LEU A 311 6.88 -7.66 20.69
C LEU A 311 5.55 -7.00 20.33
N LYS A 312 5.50 -5.68 20.41
CA LYS A 312 4.32 -4.88 20.06
C LYS A 312 4.72 -3.75 19.11
N PRO A 313 3.92 -3.41 18.10
CA PRO A 313 4.17 -2.24 17.28
C PRO A 313 4.01 -0.97 18.11
N THR A 314 4.75 0.08 17.77
CA THR A 314 4.60 1.42 18.38
C THR A 314 3.72 2.32 17.55
N MET A 315 3.61 2.02 16.25
CA MET A 315 2.74 2.71 15.32
C MET A 315 1.28 2.29 15.52
N ARG A 316 0.37 3.16 15.10
CA ARG A 316 -1.06 2.84 15.05
C ARG A 316 -1.33 1.88 13.90
N ALA A 317 -2.13 0.84 14.19
CA ALA A 317 -2.69 -0.06 13.20
C ALA A 317 -3.72 0.63 12.32
#